data_f26b66e61620de409b14778d83dc6001
#
_entry.id   f26b66e61620de409b14778d83dc6001
#
_cell.length_a   1.000
_cell.length_b   1.000
_cell.length_c   1.000
_cell.angle_alpha   90.00
_cell.angle_beta   90.00
_cell.angle_gamma   90.00
#
_symmetry.space_group_name_H-M   'P 1'
#
loop_
_entity.id
_entity.type
_entity.pdbx_description
1 polymer ?
#
loop_
_entity_poly.entity_id
_entity_poly.type
_entity_poly.pdbx_seq_one_letter_code
_entity_poly.pdbx_strand_id
1 'polypeptide(L)'
;MDAAVRQQARERMKGYCRVCPVCDGRACAGEVPGMGGLGTGSAFRANVEALKKVRLAMRCLHRAVQPNLACSVLGLDLALPVLAAPIGGVSFNMGGGPVTEADYADAIMLGCRDAGIIGCGGDGVGDVIHECAFESIRKAGGHGIPFIKPWDGEELNRKLDKAAATGCPVIGVDVDAAGLITLRRQGRPVSPKSPEDLADMAARVHGAGCKFMIKGVMTEDEARIAADAGVDAIVVSNHGGRVLDHTPGTAEVLPEIVKAVRGRVDVLADGGIRDGVDILKMLALGAQAVLVGRPFSTAAVGGGRDGVAAYIEDLRAGLTAAMTLTGCADISSVAPHILA
;
A
#
# COMPACT_ATOMS: atom_id res chain seq x y z
N MET A 1 -12.85 10.39 7.02
CA MET A 1 -13.62 10.18 5.74
C MET A 1 -15.07 10.55 5.96
N ASP A 2 -15.59 11.46 5.13
CA ASP A 2 -16.95 12.01 5.17
C ASP A 2 -18.02 10.91 5.16
N ALA A 3 -19.14 11.13 5.87
CA ALA A 3 -20.27 10.22 5.95
C ALA A 3 -20.96 10.04 4.57
N ALA A 4 -21.08 11.10 3.77
CA ALA A 4 -21.65 11.04 2.43
C ALA A 4 -20.79 10.18 1.48
N VAL A 5 -19.48 10.34 1.49
CA VAL A 5 -18.53 9.52 0.72
C VAL A 5 -18.65 8.05 1.12
N ARG A 6 -18.74 7.74 2.42
CA ARG A 6 -18.92 6.37 2.91
C ARG A 6 -20.27 5.78 2.48
N GLN A 7 -21.32 6.57 2.47
CA GLN A 7 -22.65 6.13 2.04
C GLN A 7 -22.66 5.80 0.54
N GLN A 8 -22.11 6.68 -0.29
CA GLN A 8 -21.97 6.46 -1.73
C GLN A 8 -21.13 5.21 -2.02
N ALA A 9 -20.00 5.05 -1.32
CA ALA A 9 -19.17 3.86 -1.47
C ALA A 9 -19.94 2.58 -1.11
N ARG A 10 -20.75 2.60 -0.03
CA ARG A 10 -21.55 1.43 0.39
C ARG A 10 -22.56 1.03 -0.69
N GLU A 11 -23.16 1.99 -1.35
CA GLU A 11 -24.12 1.75 -2.44
C GLU A 11 -23.40 1.18 -3.68
N ARG A 12 -22.30 1.81 -4.11
CA ARG A 12 -21.54 1.43 -5.31
C ARG A 12 -20.80 0.10 -5.15
N MET A 13 -20.35 -0.23 -3.93
CA MET A 13 -19.62 -1.47 -3.61
C MET A 13 -20.53 -2.59 -3.07
N LYS A 14 -21.85 -2.48 -3.21
CA LYS A 14 -22.81 -3.47 -2.71
C LYS A 14 -22.49 -4.86 -3.27
N GLY A 15 -22.41 -5.86 -2.37
CA GLY A 15 -22.04 -7.23 -2.72
C GLY A 15 -20.52 -7.52 -2.66
N TYR A 16 -19.66 -6.50 -2.65
CA TYR A 16 -18.20 -6.63 -2.63
C TYR A 16 -17.57 -6.04 -1.35
N CYS A 17 -18.15 -4.97 -0.82
CA CYS A 17 -17.73 -4.37 0.45
C CYS A 17 -18.94 -3.74 1.15
N ARG A 18 -19.02 -3.97 2.46
CA ARG A 18 -20.08 -3.38 3.31
C ARG A 18 -19.75 -1.97 3.77
N VAL A 19 -18.55 -1.47 3.52
CA VAL A 19 -18.05 -0.19 4.05
C VAL A 19 -18.37 -0.06 5.55
N CYS A 20 -17.92 -1.05 6.32
CA CYS A 20 -18.21 -1.18 7.75
C CYS A 20 -17.76 0.06 8.53
N PRO A 21 -18.44 0.46 9.61
CA PRO A 21 -17.98 1.52 10.51
C PRO A 21 -16.56 1.25 11.02
N VAL A 22 -16.28 -0.01 11.40
CA VAL A 22 -14.95 -0.51 11.73
C VAL A 22 -14.57 -1.56 10.70
N CYS A 23 -13.55 -1.28 9.90
CA CYS A 23 -13.05 -2.20 8.86
C CYS A 23 -12.02 -3.16 9.48
N ASP A 24 -12.50 -4.21 10.15
CA ASP A 24 -11.67 -5.17 10.91
C ASP A 24 -11.57 -6.57 10.27
N GLY A 25 -12.23 -6.80 9.12
CA GLY A 25 -12.20 -8.05 8.38
C GLY A 25 -13.15 -9.14 8.89
N ARG A 26 -13.92 -8.90 9.96
CA ARG A 26 -14.85 -9.90 10.51
C ARG A 26 -16.03 -10.16 9.59
N ALA A 27 -16.67 -9.09 9.13
CA ALA A 27 -17.89 -9.18 8.33
C ALA A 27 -17.68 -9.71 6.90
N CYS A 28 -16.44 -9.71 6.41
CA CYS A 28 -16.06 -10.10 5.04
C CYS A 28 -14.99 -11.21 5.01
N ALA A 29 -14.95 -12.06 6.03
CA ALA A 29 -14.08 -13.24 6.04
C ALA A 29 -14.46 -14.19 4.90
N GLY A 30 -13.47 -14.64 4.11
CA GLY A 30 -13.68 -15.53 2.96
C GLY A 30 -14.23 -14.84 1.70
N GLU A 31 -14.53 -13.55 1.72
CA GLU A 31 -15.09 -12.82 0.58
C GLU A 31 -13.98 -12.30 -0.36
N VAL A 32 -13.38 -13.22 -1.11
CA VAL A 32 -12.40 -12.96 -2.17
C VAL A 32 -12.82 -13.78 -3.41
N PRO A 33 -13.14 -13.17 -4.58
CA PRO A 33 -13.08 -11.74 -4.90
C PRO A 33 -14.01 -10.88 -4.06
N GLY A 34 -13.73 -9.57 -4.02
CA GLY A 34 -14.31 -8.61 -3.09
C GLY A 34 -13.22 -8.00 -2.22
N MET A 35 -13.57 -7.16 -1.26
CA MET A 35 -12.61 -6.44 -0.41
C MET A 35 -12.26 -7.21 0.89
N GLY A 36 -12.68 -8.46 1.02
CA GLY A 36 -12.49 -9.29 2.21
C GLY A 36 -11.10 -9.88 2.40
N GLY A 37 -10.95 -10.69 3.45
CA GLY A 37 -9.79 -11.53 3.70
C GLY A 37 -9.97 -12.94 3.16
N LEU A 38 -8.87 -13.63 2.85
CA LEU A 38 -8.89 -15.03 2.39
C LEU A 38 -9.31 -15.99 3.52
N GLY A 39 -9.99 -17.06 3.16
CA GLY A 39 -10.30 -18.16 4.06
C GLY A 39 -11.09 -17.74 5.30
N THR A 40 -10.54 -17.94 6.48
CA THR A 40 -11.16 -17.50 7.75
C THR A 40 -11.06 -16.01 7.99
N GLY A 41 -10.27 -15.27 7.17
CA GLY A 41 -9.96 -13.86 7.35
C GLY A 41 -9.04 -13.58 8.54
N SER A 42 -8.37 -14.61 9.08
CA SER A 42 -7.52 -14.44 10.26
C SER A 42 -6.32 -13.53 9.99
N ALA A 43 -5.70 -13.62 8.82
CA ALA A 43 -4.59 -12.75 8.42
C ALA A 43 -5.02 -11.28 8.27
N PHE A 44 -6.24 -11.01 7.75
CA PHE A 44 -6.77 -9.65 7.75
C PHE A 44 -6.94 -9.12 9.18
N ARG A 45 -7.57 -9.92 10.07
CA ARG A 45 -7.75 -9.52 11.47
C ARG A 45 -6.43 -9.34 12.19
N ALA A 46 -5.44 -10.21 11.94
CA ALA A 46 -4.11 -10.11 12.52
C ALA A 46 -3.47 -8.74 12.26
N ASN A 47 -3.57 -8.19 11.05
CA ASN A 47 -3.08 -6.84 10.75
C ASN A 47 -3.72 -5.77 11.65
N VAL A 48 -5.04 -5.83 11.84
CA VAL A 48 -5.76 -4.84 12.67
C VAL A 48 -5.45 -5.03 14.15
N GLU A 49 -5.44 -6.28 14.62
CA GLU A 49 -5.17 -6.59 16.03
C GLU A 49 -3.70 -6.31 16.42
N ALA A 50 -2.75 -6.53 15.51
CA ALA A 50 -1.35 -6.18 15.72
C ALA A 50 -1.20 -4.68 16.01
N LEU A 51 -1.77 -3.82 15.16
CA LEU A 51 -1.75 -2.37 15.37
C LEU A 51 -2.48 -1.94 16.65
N LYS A 52 -3.56 -2.61 17.04
CA LYS A 52 -4.25 -2.32 18.31
C LYS A 52 -3.39 -2.62 19.54
N LYS A 53 -2.50 -3.61 19.45
CA LYS A 53 -1.57 -3.96 20.55
C LYS A 53 -0.46 -2.92 20.72
N VAL A 54 -0.08 -2.23 19.65
CA VAL A 54 0.91 -1.14 19.70
C VAL A 54 0.27 0.07 20.39
N ARG A 55 0.87 0.51 21.48
CA ARG A 55 0.40 1.66 22.25
C ARG A 55 1.40 2.80 22.20
N LEU A 56 0.89 4.03 22.22
CA LEU A 56 1.69 5.25 22.22
C LEU A 56 1.84 5.81 23.64
N ALA A 57 3.03 6.25 23.97
CA ALA A 57 3.33 6.97 25.20
C ALA A 57 2.93 8.45 25.06
N MET A 58 1.82 8.85 25.66
CA MET A 58 1.37 10.25 25.60
C MET A 58 2.34 11.16 26.37
N ARG A 59 2.77 12.25 25.73
CA ARG A 59 3.67 13.28 26.27
C ARG A 59 3.10 14.66 25.96
N CYS A 60 3.06 15.55 26.99
CA CYS A 60 2.52 16.91 26.87
C CYS A 60 3.53 17.99 27.28
N LEU A 61 4.69 17.61 27.83
CA LEU A 61 5.72 18.54 28.29
C LEU A 61 6.89 18.60 27.31
N HIS A 62 6.68 19.25 26.17
CA HIS A 62 7.64 19.41 25.07
C HIS A 62 7.32 20.65 24.23
N ARG A 63 8.12 20.91 23.19
CA ARG A 63 7.98 22.09 22.30
C ARG A 63 7.45 21.78 20.90
N ALA A 64 7.09 20.55 20.59
CA ALA A 64 6.52 20.18 19.28
C ALA A 64 5.07 20.68 19.20
N VAL A 65 4.83 21.77 18.45
CA VAL A 65 3.51 22.43 18.35
C VAL A 65 2.86 22.17 17.00
N GLN A 66 3.62 22.20 15.91
CA GLN A 66 3.17 21.97 14.55
C GLN A 66 4.16 21.02 13.87
N PRO A 67 3.96 19.70 14.01
CA PRO A 67 4.86 18.70 13.44
C PRO A 67 5.01 18.84 11.92
N ASN A 68 6.24 18.75 11.42
CA ASN A 68 6.50 18.61 10.00
C ASN A 68 6.27 17.16 9.58
N LEU A 69 5.30 16.94 8.69
CA LEU A 69 4.95 15.62 8.18
C LEU A 69 5.70 15.22 6.90
N ALA A 70 6.46 16.16 6.31
CA ALA A 70 7.20 15.90 5.08
C ALA A 70 8.32 14.89 5.33
N CYS A 71 8.53 14.01 4.36
CA CYS A 71 9.59 13.02 4.37
C CYS A 71 10.07 12.74 2.95
N SER A 72 11.21 12.07 2.81
CA SER A 72 11.69 11.55 1.52
C SER A 72 11.91 10.04 1.63
N VAL A 73 11.35 9.29 0.68
CA VAL A 73 11.47 7.82 0.59
C VAL A 73 11.74 7.47 -0.87
N LEU A 74 12.70 6.59 -1.15
CA LEU A 74 13.08 6.25 -2.52
C LEU A 74 13.51 7.47 -3.38
N GLY A 75 13.91 8.57 -2.75
CA GLY A 75 14.18 9.83 -3.43
C GLY A 75 12.93 10.59 -3.87
N LEU A 76 11.75 10.20 -3.40
CA LEU A 76 10.48 10.88 -3.61
C LEU A 76 10.16 11.76 -2.40
N ASP A 77 9.95 13.04 -2.62
CA ASP A 77 9.50 13.96 -1.59
C ASP A 77 8.00 13.85 -1.39
N LEU A 78 7.59 13.55 -0.16
CA LEU A 78 6.21 13.33 0.24
C LEU A 78 5.76 14.36 1.27
N ALA A 79 4.56 14.91 1.12
CA ALA A 79 3.96 15.82 2.08
C ALA A 79 3.55 15.12 3.39
N LEU A 80 3.40 13.79 3.37
CA LEU A 80 3.25 12.92 4.54
C LEU A 80 3.68 11.48 4.15
N PRO A 81 4.12 10.65 5.10
CA PRO A 81 4.70 9.32 4.84
C PRO A 81 3.66 8.27 4.44
N VAL A 82 2.87 8.56 3.40
CA VAL A 82 1.74 7.72 2.96
C VAL A 82 1.73 7.56 1.45
N LEU A 83 1.46 6.34 1.01
CA LEU A 83 1.15 5.99 -0.37
C LEU A 83 -0.24 5.33 -0.42
N ALA A 84 -1.02 5.58 -1.47
CA ALA A 84 -2.19 4.76 -1.75
C ALA A 84 -1.73 3.42 -2.32
N ALA A 85 -2.13 2.31 -1.67
CA ALA A 85 -1.69 0.96 -2.05
C ALA A 85 -2.19 0.55 -3.45
N PRO A 86 -1.45 -0.33 -4.15
CA PRO A 86 -1.79 -0.76 -5.51
C PRO A 86 -3.04 -1.67 -5.50
N ILE A 87 -4.17 -1.12 -5.87
CA ILE A 87 -5.43 -1.86 -6.01
C ILE A 87 -6.01 -1.56 -7.39
N GLY A 88 -6.43 -2.60 -8.09
CA GLY A 88 -7.11 -2.54 -9.37
C GLY A 88 -8.16 -3.63 -9.49
N GLY A 89 -8.79 -3.73 -10.65
CA GLY A 89 -9.88 -4.65 -10.91
C GLY A 89 -11.17 -4.21 -10.21
N VAL A 90 -11.60 -2.98 -10.46
CA VAL A 90 -12.79 -2.36 -9.84
C VAL A 90 -14.01 -3.24 -10.00
N SER A 91 -14.32 -3.68 -11.22
CA SER A 91 -15.48 -4.55 -11.51
C SER A 91 -15.39 -5.91 -10.79
N PHE A 92 -14.20 -6.39 -10.54
CA PHE A 92 -13.96 -7.72 -9.97
C PHE A 92 -13.85 -7.72 -8.44
N ASN A 93 -13.28 -6.65 -7.86
CA ASN A 93 -13.02 -6.55 -6.42
C ASN A 93 -13.97 -5.60 -5.68
N MET A 94 -14.56 -4.61 -6.38
CA MET A 94 -15.31 -3.52 -5.75
C MET A 94 -16.74 -3.39 -6.26
N GLY A 95 -17.12 -4.12 -7.32
CA GLY A 95 -18.46 -4.16 -7.88
C GLY A 95 -18.66 -3.30 -9.12
N GLY A 96 -17.81 -2.38 -9.43
CA GLY A 96 -17.92 -1.50 -10.59
C GLY A 96 -19.03 -0.45 -10.41
N GLY A 97 -20.26 -0.77 -10.74
CA GLY A 97 -21.34 0.23 -10.78
C GLY A 97 -21.01 1.31 -11.81
N PRO A 98 -21.21 2.60 -11.50
CA PRO A 98 -20.86 3.70 -12.40
C PRO A 98 -19.36 4.04 -12.42
N VAL A 99 -18.55 3.46 -11.55
CA VAL A 99 -17.10 3.76 -11.46
C VAL A 99 -16.33 2.76 -12.30
N THR A 100 -15.68 3.26 -13.34
CA THR A 100 -14.82 2.46 -14.22
C THR A 100 -13.42 2.28 -13.62
N GLU A 101 -12.61 1.38 -14.20
CA GLU A 101 -11.20 1.23 -13.84
C GLU A 101 -10.41 2.53 -14.07
N ALA A 102 -10.71 3.26 -15.15
CA ALA A 102 -10.09 4.55 -15.46
C ALA A 102 -10.48 5.63 -14.43
N ASP A 103 -11.76 5.74 -14.08
CA ASP A 103 -12.22 6.70 -13.06
C ASP A 103 -11.53 6.45 -11.71
N TYR A 104 -11.41 5.18 -11.33
CA TYR A 104 -10.74 4.79 -10.09
C TYR A 104 -9.23 5.12 -10.13
N ALA A 105 -8.55 4.75 -11.21
CA ALA A 105 -7.12 5.03 -11.38
C ALA A 105 -6.84 6.54 -11.36
N ASP A 106 -7.63 7.35 -12.11
CA ASP A 106 -7.51 8.80 -12.11
C ASP A 106 -7.78 9.41 -10.73
N ALA A 107 -8.79 8.93 -10.01
CA ALA A 107 -9.10 9.40 -8.66
C ALA A 107 -7.92 9.18 -7.70
N ILE A 108 -7.31 8.00 -7.73
CA ILE A 108 -6.15 7.65 -6.88
C ILE A 108 -4.92 8.47 -7.30
N MET A 109 -4.52 8.41 -8.59
CA MET A 109 -3.26 9.03 -9.04
C MET A 109 -3.29 10.55 -8.92
N LEU A 110 -4.35 11.18 -9.44
CA LEU A 110 -4.44 12.64 -9.44
C LEU A 110 -4.75 13.19 -8.04
N GLY A 111 -5.59 12.50 -7.25
CA GLY A 111 -5.87 12.89 -5.87
C GLY A 111 -4.64 12.81 -4.97
N CYS A 112 -3.82 11.77 -5.10
CA CYS A 112 -2.57 11.63 -4.37
C CYS A 112 -1.54 12.69 -4.80
N ARG A 113 -1.37 12.89 -6.13
CA ARG A 113 -0.46 13.93 -6.65
C ARG A 113 -0.77 15.31 -6.08
N ASP A 114 -2.03 15.71 -6.12
CA ASP A 114 -2.45 17.04 -5.67
C ASP A 114 -2.25 17.27 -4.17
N ALA A 115 -2.30 16.18 -3.40
CA ALA A 115 -2.04 16.21 -1.96
C ALA A 115 -0.54 16.02 -1.60
N GLY A 116 0.34 15.85 -2.60
CA GLY A 116 1.77 15.66 -2.41
C GLY A 116 2.16 14.30 -1.85
N ILE A 117 1.36 13.26 -2.12
CA ILE A 117 1.68 11.86 -1.82
C ILE A 117 1.63 11.01 -3.08
N ILE A 118 2.03 9.75 -3.01
CA ILE A 118 2.09 8.85 -4.16
C ILE A 118 0.85 7.94 -4.25
N GLY A 119 0.24 7.86 -5.43
CA GLY A 119 -0.69 6.81 -5.80
C GLY A 119 0.04 5.62 -6.41
N CYS A 120 -0.32 4.38 -6.01
CA CYS A 120 0.20 3.17 -6.63
C CYS A 120 -0.87 2.54 -7.51
N GLY A 121 -0.50 2.16 -8.74
CA GLY A 121 -1.37 1.49 -9.69
C GLY A 121 -1.31 -0.02 -9.55
N GLY A 122 -2.46 -0.70 -9.64
CA GLY A 122 -2.53 -2.15 -9.60
C GLY A 122 -2.43 -2.81 -10.98
N ASP A 123 -2.23 -4.12 -10.98
CA ASP A 123 -2.23 -5.00 -12.15
C ASP A 123 -3.15 -6.21 -11.91
N GLY A 124 -3.57 -6.88 -12.96
CA GLY A 124 -4.45 -8.04 -12.92
C GLY A 124 -4.53 -8.78 -14.26
N VAL A 125 -5.47 -9.72 -14.37
CA VAL A 125 -5.61 -10.56 -15.57
C VAL A 125 -5.98 -9.77 -16.82
N GLY A 126 -6.84 -8.75 -16.69
CA GLY A 126 -7.22 -7.92 -17.83
C GLY A 126 -6.25 -6.77 -18.05
N ASP A 127 -5.81 -6.56 -19.29
CA ASP A 127 -4.88 -5.48 -19.65
C ASP A 127 -5.44 -4.10 -19.25
N VAL A 128 -6.75 -3.91 -19.27
CA VAL A 128 -7.42 -2.67 -18.87
C VAL A 128 -7.01 -2.19 -17.48
N ILE A 129 -6.68 -3.10 -16.55
CA ILE A 129 -6.34 -2.75 -15.15
C ILE A 129 -5.03 -1.96 -15.12
N HIS A 130 -3.96 -2.54 -15.67
CA HIS A 130 -2.66 -1.85 -15.65
C HIS A 130 -2.58 -0.73 -16.69
N GLU A 131 -3.25 -0.82 -17.84
CA GLU A 131 -3.27 0.25 -18.82
C GLU A 131 -3.95 1.52 -18.30
N CYS A 132 -5.07 1.41 -17.57
CA CYS A 132 -5.69 2.55 -16.92
C CYS A 132 -4.77 3.16 -15.84
N ALA A 133 -4.10 2.33 -15.04
CA ALA A 133 -3.15 2.82 -14.04
C ALA A 133 -1.96 3.55 -14.72
N PHE A 134 -1.39 2.99 -15.79
CA PHE A 134 -0.28 3.59 -16.54
C PHE A 134 -0.68 4.91 -17.19
N GLU A 135 -1.89 4.98 -17.78
CA GLU A 135 -2.39 6.22 -18.36
C GLU A 135 -2.58 7.30 -17.29
N SER A 136 -3.11 6.94 -16.12
CA SER A 136 -3.27 7.89 -15.02
C SER A 136 -1.93 8.39 -14.47
N ILE A 137 -0.90 7.53 -14.44
CA ILE A 137 0.47 7.93 -14.08
C ILE A 137 1.03 8.92 -15.13
N ARG A 138 0.83 8.67 -16.43
CA ARG A 138 1.23 9.64 -17.49
C ARG A 138 0.50 10.98 -17.33
N LYS A 139 -0.82 10.98 -17.09
CA LYS A 139 -1.60 12.19 -16.79
C LYS A 139 -1.09 12.93 -15.56
N ALA A 140 -0.56 12.18 -14.60
CA ALA A 140 0.06 12.76 -13.41
C ALA A 140 1.51 13.25 -13.64
N GLY A 141 2.03 13.17 -14.87
CA GLY A 141 3.40 13.58 -15.21
C GLY A 141 4.47 12.62 -14.66
N GLY A 142 4.15 11.32 -14.56
CA GLY A 142 5.02 10.30 -13.97
C GLY A 142 4.90 10.18 -12.44
N HIS A 143 4.07 11.02 -11.80
CA HIS A 143 3.90 11.02 -10.35
C HIS A 143 3.00 9.87 -9.88
N GLY A 144 3.59 8.67 -9.78
CA GLY A 144 2.91 7.45 -9.35
C GLY A 144 3.85 6.25 -9.42
N ILE A 145 3.46 5.14 -8.81
CA ILE A 145 4.22 3.89 -8.82
C ILE A 145 3.34 2.79 -9.41
N PRO A 146 3.66 2.28 -10.63
CA PRO A 146 2.99 1.11 -11.18
C PRO A 146 3.46 -0.15 -10.44
N PHE A 147 2.54 -0.98 -9.98
CA PHE A 147 2.81 -2.31 -9.43
C PHE A 147 2.37 -3.37 -10.42
N ILE A 148 3.29 -4.27 -10.77
CA ILE A 148 3.11 -5.37 -11.72
C ILE A 148 2.98 -6.67 -10.92
N LYS A 149 2.13 -7.59 -11.40
CA LYS A 149 2.13 -8.96 -10.90
C LYS A 149 3.38 -9.70 -11.41
N PRO A 150 3.91 -10.67 -10.66
CA PRO A 150 5.10 -11.41 -11.05
C PRO A 150 4.78 -12.43 -12.15
N TRP A 151 4.30 -11.95 -13.32
CA TRP A 151 4.00 -12.76 -14.49
C TRP A 151 5.21 -13.58 -14.92
N ASP A 152 4.98 -14.63 -15.70
CA ASP A 152 6.06 -15.47 -16.18
C ASP A 152 6.53 -15.00 -17.58
N GLY A 153 7.84 -15.15 -17.83
CA GLY A 153 8.48 -14.94 -19.13
C GLY A 153 8.32 -13.54 -19.71
N GLU A 154 8.04 -13.48 -21.00
CA GLU A 154 7.95 -12.25 -21.79
C GLU A 154 6.87 -11.27 -21.33
N GLU A 155 5.81 -11.75 -20.68
CA GLU A 155 4.73 -10.88 -20.21
C GLU A 155 5.21 -9.93 -19.11
N LEU A 156 6.00 -10.45 -18.14
CA LEU A 156 6.59 -9.63 -17.08
C LEU A 156 7.47 -8.54 -17.70
N ASN A 157 8.38 -8.93 -18.59
CA ASN A 157 9.30 -8.00 -19.24
C ASN A 157 8.58 -6.89 -19.99
N ARG A 158 7.58 -7.25 -20.81
CA ARG A 158 6.74 -6.29 -21.54
C ARG A 158 6.02 -5.31 -20.63
N LYS A 159 5.49 -5.78 -19.47
CA LYS A 159 4.78 -4.93 -18.53
C LYS A 159 5.75 -4.00 -17.75
N LEU A 160 6.94 -4.47 -17.40
CA LEU A 160 7.98 -3.65 -16.79
C LEU A 160 8.43 -2.52 -17.75
N ASP A 161 8.63 -2.83 -19.04
CA ASP A 161 8.99 -1.81 -20.04
C ASP A 161 7.87 -0.77 -20.23
N LYS A 162 6.61 -1.21 -20.30
CA LYS A 162 5.46 -0.32 -20.37
C LYS A 162 5.33 0.56 -19.11
N ALA A 163 5.62 -0.02 -17.95
CA ALA A 163 5.64 0.72 -16.68
C ALA A 163 6.71 1.82 -16.70
N ALA A 164 7.93 1.51 -17.11
CA ALA A 164 9.01 2.50 -17.25
C ALA A 164 8.65 3.61 -18.24
N ALA A 165 7.96 3.28 -19.34
CA ALA A 165 7.51 4.26 -20.33
C ALA A 165 6.41 5.21 -19.83
N THR A 166 5.92 5.07 -18.59
CA THR A 166 5.02 6.05 -17.95
C THR A 166 5.75 7.28 -17.43
N GLY A 167 7.07 7.23 -17.34
CA GLY A 167 7.90 8.27 -16.73
C GLY A 167 7.94 8.18 -15.20
N CYS A 168 7.46 7.08 -14.61
CA CYS A 168 7.51 6.88 -13.16
C CYS A 168 8.96 6.70 -12.66
N PRO A 169 9.29 7.21 -11.47
CA PRO A 169 10.64 7.06 -10.90
C PRO A 169 10.86 5.71 -10.21
N VAL A 170 9.80 4.98 -9.90
CA VAL A 170 9.83 3.70 -9.18
C VAL A 170 8.85 2.72 -9.81
N ILE A 171 9.24 1.47 -9.94
CA ILE A 171 8.37 0.37 -10.38
C ILE A 171 8.30 -0.66 -9.25
N GLY A 172 7.07 -1.11 -8.93
CA GLY A 172 6.81 -2.12 -7.93
C GLY A 172 6.42 -3.48 -8.52
N VAL A 173 6.75 -4.56 -7.82
CA VAL A 173 6.24 -5.90 -8.10
C VAL A 173 5.64 -6.52 -6.84
N ASP A 174 4.38 -7.02 -6.94
CA ASP A 174 3.70 -7.76 -5.86
C ASP A 174 4.16 -9.23 -5.86
N VAL A 175 5.27 -9.57 -5.21
CA VAL A 175 5.82 -10.94 -5.24
C VAL A 175 4.91 -11.96 -4.56
N ASP A 176 4.11 -11.55 -3.60
CA ASP A 176 3.12 -12.37 -2.90
C ASP A 176 1.89 -12.73 -3.76
N ALA A 177 1.76 -12.14 -4.95
CA ALA A 177 0.65 -12.44 -5.85
C ALA A 177 0.64 -13.89 -6.36
N ALA A 178 1.72 -14.65 -6.20
CA ALA A 178 1.75 -16.10 -6.39
C ALA A 178 0.68 -16.83 -5.55
N GLY A 179 0.30 -16.27 -4.40
CA GLY A 179 -0.79 -16.75 -3.53
C GLY A 179 -2.19 -16.22 -3.89
N LEU A 180 -2.33 -15.29 -4.84
CA LEU A 180 -3.62 -14.65 -5.13
C LEU A 180 -4.63 -15.61 -5.77
N ILE A 181 -5.66 -15.98 -5.01
CA ILE A 181 -6.76 -16.84 -5.47
C ILE A 181 -7.51 -16.23 -6.68
N THR A 182 -7.54 -14.91 -6.78
CA THR A 182 -8.22 -14.21 -7.88
C THR A 182 -7.55 -14.48 -9.23
N LEU A 183 -6.23 -14.52 -9.29
CA LEU A 183 -5.49 -14.89 -10.50
C LEU A 183 -5.72 -16.36 -10.86
N ARG A 184 -5.69 -17.26 -9.87
CA ARG A 184 -5.97 -18.69 -10.07
C ARG A 184 -7.38 -18.93 -10.60
N ARG A 185 -8.40 -18.26 -10.04
CA ARG A 185 -9.81 -18.38 -10.47
C ARG A 185 -10.04 -17.87 -11.90
N GLN A 186 -9.19 -16.96 -12.35
CA GLN A 186 -9.23 -16.43 -13.72
C GLN A 186 -8.33 -17.23 -14.70
N GLY A 187 -7.79 -18.39 -14.24
CA GLY A 187 -6.94 -19.25 -15.07
C GLY A 187 -5.55 -18.65 -15.40
N ARG A 188 -5.12 -17.63 -14.67
CA ARG A 188 -3.86 -16.92 -14.89
C ARG A 188 -3.00 -16.90 -13.60
N PRO A 189 -2.57 -18.07 -13.08
CA PRO A 189 -1.67 -18.10 -11.94
C PRO A 189 -0.32 -17.49 -12.29
N VAL A 190 0.35 -16.94 -11.28
CA VAL A 190 1.75 -16.48 -11.38
C VAL A 190 2.60 -17.32 -10.43
N SER A 191 3.90 -17.44 -10.76
CA SER A 191 4.85 -18.24 -9.99
C SER A 191 5.59 -17.37 -8.95
N PRO A 192 6.01 -17.96 -7.82
CA PRO A 192 7.03 -17.36 -6.97
C PRO A 192 8.31 -17.06 -7.80
N LYS A 193 9.06 -16.05 -7.38
CA LYS A 193 10.32 -15.66 -8.05
C LYS A 193 11.52 -16.09 -7.21
N SER A 194 12.54 -16.63 -7.88
CA SER A 194 13.81 -16.99 -7.23
C SER A 194 14.62 -15.71 -6.92
N PRO A 195 15.68 -15.80 -6.10
CA PRO A 195 16.61 -14.70 -5.89
C PRO A 195 17.24 -14.19 -7.20
N GLU A 196 17.53 -15.11 -8.15
CA GLU A 196 18.06 -14.79 -9.47
C GLU A 196 17.05 -14.03 -10.33
N ASP A 197 15.78 -14.50 -10.38
CA ASP A 197 14.69 -13.78 -11.05
C ASP A 197 14.54 -12.35 -10.50
N LEU A 198 14.70 -12.21 -9.17
CA LEU A 198 14.58 -10.91 -8.51
C LEU A 198 15.74 -9.97 -8.89
N ALA A 199 16.97 -10.50 -8.97
CA ALA A 199 18.13 -9.74 -9.42
C ALA A 199 17.99 -9.33 -10.90
N ASP A 200 17.48 -10.19 -11.77
CA ASP A 200 17.21 -9.88 -13.17
C ASP A 200 16.14 -8.78 -13.33
N MET A 201 15.08 -8.84 -12.54
CA MET A 201 14.07 -7.76 -12.49
C MET A 201 14.67 -6.44 -12.02
N ALA A 202 15.49 -6.47 -10.96
CA ALA A 202 16.16 -5.28 -10.44
C ALA A 202 17.07 -4.66 -11.52
N ALA A 203 17.91 -5.46 -12.17
CA ALA A 203 18.79 -5.00 -13.24
C ALA A 203 18.02 -4.39 -14.41
N ARG A 204 16.89 -5.00 -14.82
CA ARG A 204 16.03 -4.47 -15.89
C ARG A 204 15.42 -3.12 -15.52
N VAL A 205 14.85 -3.01 -14.32
CA VAL A 205 14.22 -1.77 -13.84
C VAL A 205 15.25 -0.64 -13.69
N HIS A 206 16.43 -0.96 -13.13
CA HIS A 206 17.53 -0.01 -13.05
C HIS A 206 18.04 0.42 -14.43
N GLY A 207 18.13 -0.54 -15.38
CA GLY A 207 18.50 -0.25 -16.77
C GLY A 207 17.55 0.71 -17.47
N ALA A 208 16.29 0.79 -17.02
CA ALA A 208 15.31 1.77 -17.48
C ALA A 208 15.34 3.10 -16.71
N GLY A 209 16.29 3.28 -15.77
CA GLY A 209 16.44 4.49 -14.97
C GLY A 209 15.46 4.63 -13.81
N CYS A 210 14.74 3.56 -13.45
CA CYS A 210 13.79 3.53 -12.34
C CYS A 210 14.39 2.81 -11.12
N LYS A 211 13.89 3.11 -9.93
CA LYS A 211 14.11 2.32 -8.72
C LYS A 211 13.16 1.13 -8.67
N PHE A 212 13.58 0.07 -8.01
CA PHE A 212 12.83 -1.18 -7.92
C PHE A 212 12.33 -1.44 -6.50
N MET A 213 11.01 -1.66 -6.36
CA MET A 213 10.35 -1.98 -5.11
C MET A 213 9.64 -3.33 -5.21
N ILE A 214 9.73 -4.15 -4.17
CA ILE A 214 8.89 -5.35 -4.07
C ILE A 214 7.92 -5.26 -2.90
N LYS A 215 6.76 -5.88 -3.04
CA LYS A 215 5.71 -5.94 -2.01
C LYS A 215 5.30 -7.38 -1.74
N GLY A 216 5.12 -7.71 -0.44
CA GLY A 216 4.74 -9.05 -0.01
C GLY A 216 5.79 -9.75 0.83
N VAL A 217 6.75 -9.02 1.39
CA VAL A 217 7.81 -9.55 2.25
C VAL A 217 7.30 -9.64 3.69
N MET A 218 7.37 -10.84 4.29
CA MET A 218 6.88 -11.10 5.65
C MET A 218 7.92 -11.75 6.56
N THR A 219 9.12 -12.05 6.05
CA THR A 219 10.18 -12.72 6.82
C THR A 219 11.52 -11.99 6.66
N GLU A 220 12.40 -12.18 7.66
CA GLU A 220 13.72 -11.55 7.69
C GLU A 220 14.67 -12.08 6.60
N ASP A 221 14.58 -13.37 6.30
CA ASP A 221 15.40 -14.03 5.27
C ASP A 221 15.03 -13.54 3.87
N GLU A 222 13.73 -13.43 3.54
CA GLU A 222 13.28 -12.83 2.28
C GLU A 222 13.68 -11.36 2.16
N ALA A 223 13.63 -10.60 3.25
CA ALA A 223 14.11 -9.22 3.26
C ALA A 223 15.61 -9.11 2.97
N ARG A 224 16.43 -10.03 3.52
CA ARG A 224 17.87 -10.11 3.19
C ARG A 224 18.10 -10.49 1.73
N ILE A 225 17.37 -11.49 1.21
CA ILE A 225 17.42 -11.90 -0.20
C ILE A 225 17.08 -10.71 -1.11
N ALA A 226 16.03 -9.95 -0.80
CA ALA A 226 15.67 -8.77 -1.55
C ALA A 226 16.78 -7.72 -1.59
N ALA A 227 17.39 -7.44 -0.43
CA ALA A 227 18.51 -6.52 -0.34
C ALA A 227 19.75 -7.00 -1.10
N ASP A 228 20.04 -8.31 -1.07
CA ASP A 228 21.16 -8.93 -1.80
C ASP A 228 20.92 -8.95 -3.31
N ALA A 229 19.68 -9.04 -3.77
CA ALA A 229 19.27 -8.99 -5.17
C ALA A 229 19.24 -7.57 -5.77
N GLY A 230 19.54 -6.54 -4.98
CA GLY A 230 19.59 -5.15 -5.46
C GLY A 230 18.25 -4.43 -5.52
N VAL A 231 17.25 -4.87 -4.75
CA VAL A 231 15.98 -4.15 -4.58
C VAL A 231 16.22 -2.86 -3.81
N ASP A 232 15.64 -1.73 -4.23
CA ASP A 232 15.78 -0.43 -3.54
C ASP A 232 14.86 -0.31 -2.33
N ALA A 233 13.66 -0.92 -2.39
CA ALA A 233 12.72 -0.90 -1.28
C ALA A 233 11.89 -2.17 -1.18
N ILE A 234 11.50 -2.50 0.05
CA ILE A 234 10.55 -3.58 0.34
C ILE A 234 9.30 -3.03 1.03
N VAL A 235 8.15 -3.61 0.72
CA VAL A 235 6.91 -3.39 1.48
C VAL A 235 6.61 -4.63 2.31
N VAL A 236 6.68 -4.49 3.64
CA VAL A 236 6.24 -5.51 4.59
C VAL A 236 4.72 -5.63 4.49
N SER A 237 4.25 -6.75 3.93
CA SER A 237 2.87 -6.91 3.51
C SER A 237 2.47 -8.38 3.42
N ASN A 238 1.29 -8.72 3.91
CA ASN A 238 0.59 -9.98 3.62
C ASN A 238 -0.61 -9.75 2.66
N HIS A 239 -0.50 -8.72 1.78
CA HIS A 239 -1.55 -8.32 0.84
C HIS A 239 -2.90 -8.00 1.52
N GLY A 240 -2.83 -7.47 2.74
CA GLY A 240 -4.04 -7.20 3.54
C GLY A 240 -4.82 -8.46 3.92
N GLY A 241 -4.16 -9.62 4.02
CA GLY A 241 -4.74 -10.91 4.35
C GLY A 241 -5.47 -11.58 3.18
N ARG A 242 -5.03 -11.36 1.93
CA ARG A 242 -5.70 -11.85 0.71
C ARG A 242 -4.95 -12.97 -0.02
N VAL A 243 -3.70 -13.28 0.35
CA VAL A 243 -2.83 -14.26 -0.32
C VAL A 243 -2.64 -15.54 0.46
N LEU A 244 -2.43 -15.45 1.76
CA LEU A 244 -2.28 -16.59 2.66
C LEU A 244 -3.02 -16.29 3.96
N ASP A 245 -3.91 -17.17 4.37
CA ASP A 245 -4.57 -17.07 5.69
C ASP A 245 -3.62 -17.51 6.81
N HIS A 246 -3.92 -17.13 8.05
CA HIS A 246 -3.13 -17.48 9.24
C HIS A 246 -1.72 -16.88 9.31
N THR A 247 -1.40 -15.86 8.48
CA THR A 247 -0.15 -15.11 8.64
C THR A 247 -0.26 -14.13 9.82
N PRO A 248 0.88 -13.78 10.47
CA PRO A 248 0.91 -12.70 11.45
C PRO A 248 0.52 -11.36 10.83
N GLY A 249 0.20 -10.38 11.67
CA GLY A 249 0.04 -8.99 11.24
C GLY A 249 1.38 -8.36 10.88
N THR A 250 1.37 -7.47 9.90
CA THR A 250 2.61 -6.81 9.42
C THR A 250 3.32 -6.01 10.52
N ALA A 251 2.57 -5.37 11.42
CA ALA A 251 3.13 -4.67 12.57
C ALA A 251 3.86 -5.60 13.57
N GLU A 252 3.59 -6.92 13.56
CA GLU A 252 4.26 -7.90 14.43
C GLU A 252 5.66 -8.24 13.89
N VAL A 253 5.83 -8.32 12.57
CA VAL A 253 7.08 -8.77 11.93
C VAL A 253 7.98 -7.59 11.50
N LEU A 254 7.40 -6.39 11.37
CA LEU A 254 8.10 -5.20 10.86
C LEU A 254 9.40 -4.88 11.61
N PRO A 255 9.46 -4.87 12.96
CA PRO A 255 10.69 -4.49 13.66
C PRO A 255 11.89 -5.40 13.36
N GLU A 256 11.66 -6.71 13.27
CA GLU A 256 12.72 -7.67 12.98
C GLU A 256 13.18 -7.60 11.51
N ILE A 257 12.25 -7.36 10.59
CA ILE A 257 12.58 -7.12 9.17
C ILE A 257 13.43 -5.86 9.01
N VAL A 258 13.06 -4.75 9.67
CA VAL A 258 13.86 -3.51 9.67
C VAL A 258 15.29 -3.75 10.17
N LYS A 259 15.44 -4.49 11.27
CA LYS A 259 16.76 -4.88 11.79
C LYS A 259 17.54 -5.76 10.80
N ALA A 260 16.86 -6.68 10.12
CA ALA A 260 17.48 -7.64 9.22
C ALA A 260 18.14 -6.97 8.01
N VAL A 261 17.53 -5.92 7.46
CA VAL A 261 18.04 -5.22 6.26
C VAL A 261 19.10 -4.16 6.59
N ARG A 262 19.21 -3.71 7.84
CA ARG A 262 20.25 -2.79 8.32
C ARG A 262 20.40 -1.50 7.49
N GLY A 263 19.29 -0.96 6.98
CA GLY A 263 19.29 0.24 6.16
C GLY A 263 19.83 0.06 4.72
N ARG A 264 19.99 -1.18 4.26
CA ARG A 264 20.42 -1.45 2.87
C ARG A 264 19.34 -1.18 1.84
N VAL A 265 18.09 -1.22 2.25
CA VAL A 265 16.90 -0.94 1.45
C VAL A 265 15.92 -0.09 2.25
N ASP A 266 15.10 0.69 1.57
CA ASP A 266 13.98 1.37 2.21
C ASP A 266 12.92 0.36 2.63
N VAL A 267 12.35 0.52 3.84
CA VAL A 267 11.31 -0.37 4.38
C VAL A 267 10.01 0.40 4.51
N LEU A 268 9.03 -0.02 3.74
CA LEU A 268 7.65 0.44 3.85
C LEU A 268 6.78 -0.69 4.44
N ALA A 269 5.59 -0.36 4.90
CA ALA A 269 4.67 -1.38 5.43
C ALA A 269 3.22 -1.07 5.06
N ASP A 270 2.39 -2.10 4.93
CA ASP A 270 0.95 -1.96 4.85
C ASP A 270 0.23 -2.86 5.87
N GLY A 271 -1.09 -2.96 5.79
CA GLY A 271 -1.86 -3.88 6.63
C GLY A 271 -2.45 -3.23 7.89
N GLY A 272 -3.76 -3.14 7.95
CA GLY A 272 -4.49 -2.69 9.13
C GLY A 272 -4.63 -1.17 9.31
N ILE A 273 -3.89 -0.35 8.60
CA ILE A 273 -3.84 1.11 8.73
C ILE A 273 -5.17 1.74 8.32
N ARG A 274 -5.72 2.63 9.17
CA ARG A 274 -6.99 3.32 8.96
C ARG A 274 -6.93 4.82 9.15
N ASP A 275 -6.06 5.30 10.02
CA ASP A 275 -5.95 6.69 10.43
C ASP A 275 -4.50 7.13 10.68
N GLY A 276 -4.30 8.39 11.06
CA GLY A 276 -2.99 8.95 11.33
C GLY A 276 -2.27 8.34 12.54
N VAL A 277 -3.02 7.80 13.50
CA VAL A 277 -2.43 7.12 14.66
C VAL A 277 -1.79 5.80 14.23
N ASP A 278 -2.45 5.04 13.35
CA ASP A 278 -1.90 3.80 12.80
C ASP A 278 -0.64 4.07 11.97
N ILE A 279 -0.61 5.18 11.21
CA ILE A 279 0.59 5.62 10.49
C ILE A 279 1.74 5.82 11.48
N LEU A 280 1.53 6.62 12.52
CA LEU A 280 2.57 6.91 13.54
C LEU A 280 3.11 5.63 14.19
N LYS A 281 2.24 4.65 14.49
CA LYS A 281 2.66 3.37 15.04
C LYS A 281 3.59 2.61 14.10
N MET A 282 3.25 2.52 12.81
CA MET A 282 4.10 1.84 11.81
C MET A 282 5.46 2.54 11.65
N LEU A 283 5.48 3.88 11.65
CA LEU A 283 6.73 4.63 11.63
C LEU A 283 7.58 4.36 12.88
N ALA A 284 6.95 4.34 14.05
CA ALA A 284 7.65 4.03 15.32
C ALA A 284 8.18 2.59 15.36
N LEU A 285 7.56 1.66 14.63
CA LEU A 285 8.05 0.29 14.45
C LEU A 285 9.16 0.17 13.40
N GLY A 286 9.49 1.27 12.70
CA GLY A 286 10.63 1.37 11.80
C GLY A 286 10.31 1.47 10.31
N ALA A 287 9.04 1.57 9.90
CA ALA A 287 8.71 1.88 8.52
C ALA A 287 9.08 3.33 8.17
N GLN A 288 9.59 3.59 6.99
CA GLN A 288 9.87 4.95 6.48
C GLN A 288 8.61 5.62 5.92
N ALA A 289 7.69 4.82 5.34
CA ALA A 289 6.37 5.23 4.92
C ALA A 289 5.40 4.04 4.94
N VAL A 290 4.12 4.30 4.75
CA VAL A 290 3.10 3.26 4.77
C VAL A 290 2.27 3.26 3.49
N LEU A 291 1.74 2.09 3.11
CA LEU A 291 0.73 1.97 2.07
C LEU A 291 -0.64 1.72 2.69
N VAL A 292 -1.66 2.45 2.23
CA VAL A 292 -3.04 2.31 2.71
C VAL A 292 -3.93 1.87 1.55
N GLY A 293 -4.63 0.76 1.71
CA GLY A 293 -5.42 0.15 0.63
C GLY A 293 -6.93 0.47 0.72
N ARG A 294 -7.67 -0.38 1.41
CA ARG A 294 -9.15 -0.35 1.47
C ARG A 294 -9.78 1.02 1.75
N PRO A 295 -9.25 1.84 2.67
CA PRO A 295 -9.79 3.18 2.88
C PRO A 295 -9.69 4.09 1.64
N PHE A 296 -8.56 4.04 0.90
CA PHE A 296 -8.43 4.77 -0.36
C PHE A 296 -9.41 4.26 -1.41
N SER A 297 -9.62 2.94 -1.52
CA SER A 297 -10.64 2.40 -2.43
C SER A 297 -12.04 2.87 -2.06
N THR A 298 -12.38 2.91 -0.77
CA THR A 298 -13.67 3.46 -0.32
C THR A 298 -13.80 4.95 -0.68
N ALA A 299 -12.75 5.73 -0.48
CA ALA A 299 -12.71 7.15 -0.81
C ALA A 299 -12.87 7.40 -2.31
N ALA A 300 -12.10 6.67 -3.14
CA ALA A 300 -12.14 6.79 -4.61
C ALA A 300 -13.48 6.35 -5.19
N VAL A 301 -14.02 5.21 -4.76
CA VAL A 301 -15.34 4.72 -5.24
C VAL A 301 -16.47 5.61 -4.76
N GLY A 302 -16.43 6.11 -3.52
CA GLY A 302 -17.47 6.93 -2.94
C GLY A 302 -17.48 8.38 -3.41
N GLY A 303 -16.32 9.00 -3.57
CA GLY A 303 -16.18 10.44 -3.81
C GLY A 303 -15.18 10.83 -4.92
N GLY A 304 -14.66 9.86 -5.69
CA GLY A 304 -13.69 10.16 -6.74
C GLY A 304 -12.44 10.87 -6.18
N ARG A 305 -11.86 11.77 -6.95
CA ARG A 305 -10.68 12.56 -6.58
C ARG A 305 -10.89 13.39 -5.30
N ASP A 306 -12.04 14.01 -5.13
CA ASP A 306 -12.36 14.81 -3.94
C ASP A 306 -12.47 13.92 -2.69
N GLY A 307 -13.03 12.72 -2.82
CA GLY A 307 -13.07 11.73 -1.75
C GLY A 307 -11.68 11.28 -1.31
N VAL A 308 -10.77 11.08 -2.27
CA VAL A 308 -9.36 10.75 -2.01
C VAL A 308 -8.67 11.90 -1.27
N ALA A 309 -8.82 13.15 -1.76
CA ALA A 309 -8.26 14.34 -1.13
C ALA A 309 -8.75 14.52 0.31
N ALA A 310 -10.06 14.39 0.55
CA ALA A 310 -10.64 14.49 1.88
C ALA A 310 -10.11 13.42 2.84
N TYR A 311 -9.91 12.18 2.36
CA TYR A 311 -9.34 11.13 3.20
C TYR A 311 -7.85 11.40 3.53
N ILE A 312 -7.08 11.97 2.60
CA ILE A 312 -5.69 12.35 2.87
C ILE A 312 -5.63 13.43 3.95
N GLU A 313 -6.54 14.40 3.95
CA GLU A 313 -6.62 15.43 4.99
C GLU A 313 -7.01 14.84 6.36
N ASP A 314 -7.90 13.84 6.42
CA ASP A 314 -8.18 13.10 7.65
C ASP A 314 -6.92 12.40 8.20
N LEU A 315 -6.12 11.76 7.31
CA LEU A 315 -4.85 11.14 7.70
C LEU A 315 -3.85 12.16 8.21
N ARG A 316 -3.74 13.31 7.52
CA ARG A 316 -2.88 14.44 7.90
C ARG A 316 -3.23 14.96 9.30
N ALA A 317 -4.50 15.27 9.53
CA ALA A 317 -4.99 15.78 10.80
C ALA A 317 -4.74 14.78 11.95
N GLY A 318 -5.04 13.49 11.72
CA GLY A 318 -4.82 12.44 12.70
C GLY A 318 -3.34 12.24 13.03
N LEU A 319 -2.46 12.24 12.02
CA LEU A 319 -1.01 12.10 12.23
C LEU A 319 -0.43 13.32 12.97
N THR A 320 -0.85 14.54 12.58
CA THR A 320 -0.45 15.78 13.26
C THR A 320 -0.81 15.73 14.74
N ALA A 321 -2.05 15.37 15.06
CA ALA A 321 -2.51 15.27 16.46
C ALA A 321 -1.71 14.21 17.25
N ALA A 322 -1.48 13.04 16.64
CA ALA A 322 -0.73 11.97 17.28
C ALA A 322 0.74 12.34 17.53
N MET A 323 1.42 12.97 16.55
CA MET A 323 2.78 13.45 16.70
C MET A 323 2.89 14.57 17.74
N THR A 324 1.92 15.48 17.77
CA THR A 324 1.85 16.52 18.81
C THR A 324 1.76 15.88 20.21
N LEU A 325 0.91 14.87 20.41
CA LEU A 325 0.73 14.21 21.70
C LEU A 325 1.80 13.17 22.07
N THR A 326 2.75 12.92 21.18
CA THR A 326 3.93 12.07 21.45
C THR A 326 5.23 12.85 21.49
N GLY A 327 5.18 14.18 21.24
CA GLY A 327 6.35 15.06 21.26
C GLY A 327 7.25 14.99 20.05
N CYS A 328 6.77 14.43 18.92
CA CYS A 328 7.53 14.37 17.68
C CYS A 328 7.38 15.69 16.91
N ALA A 329 8.50 16.36 16.62
CA ALA A 329 8.51 17.62 15.88
C ALA A 329 8.50 17.42 14.37
N ASP A 330 8.98 16.29 13.89
CA ASP A 330 9.06 15.90 12.47
C ASP A 330 9.06 14.36 12.34
N ILE A 331 8.93 13.86 11.11
CA ILE A 331 8.92 12.43 10.83
C ILE A 331 10.24 11.77 11.23
N SER A 332 11.37 12.44 11.12
CA SER A 332 12.69 11.91 11.48
C SER A 332 12.87 11.69 12.99
N SER A 333 12.08 12.36 13.80
CA SER A 333 12.06 12.20 15.26
C SER A 333 11.18 11.03 15.74
N VAL A 334 10.41 10.40 14.85
CA VAL A 334 9.58 9.24 15.18
C VAL A 334 10.45 7.99 15.30
N ALA A 335 10.45 7.38 16.49
CA ALA A 335 11.25 6.20 16.79
C ALA A 335 10.58 5.37 17.91
N PRO A 336 11.06 4.15 18.24
CA PRO A 336 10.43 3.29 19.24
C PRO A 336 10.25 3.91 20.64
N HIS A 337 10.96 4.98 20.96
CA HIS A 337 10.82 5.67 22.25
C HIS A 337 9.44 6.32 22.50
N ILE A 338 8.61 6.46 21.46
CA ILE A 338 7.23 6.94 21.61
C ILE A 338 6.22 5.81 21.86
N LEU A 339 6.67 4.57 21.86
CA LEU A 339 5.85 3.40 22.20
C LEU A 339 5.84 3.18 23.71
N ALA A 340 4.69 2.65 24.23
CA ALA A 340 4.48 2.35 25.64
C ALA A 340 4.59 0.85 25.95
#